data_8594ec7ca50239a5debf39dafc200bb2
#
_entry.id   8594ec7ca50239a5debf39dafc200bb2
#
_cell.length_a   1.000
_cell.length_b   1.000
_cell.length_c   1.000
_cell.angle_alpha   90.00
_cell.angle_beta   90.00
_cell.angle_gamma   90.00
#
_symmetry.space_group_name_H-M   'P 1'
#
loop_
_entity.id
_entity.type
_entity.pdbx_description
1 polymer ?
#
loop_
_entity_poly.entity_id
_entity_poly.type
_entity_poly.pdbx_seq_one_letter_code
_entity_poly.pdbx_strand_id
1 'polypeptide(L)'
;MLSCAGAYVSGAAGSNECPAGSTRIANQAACRTAATAAGKLVGSPFVETESAYPRGCYYSISDNTAYFNRDAVGAGVSDYQVLCAAAATTGAPPPRRCARLCALAWSAAQCMFSDAHVSHARVRDRVGVAALRQ
;
A
#
# COMPACT_ATOMS: atom_id res chain seq x y z
N MET A 1 -0.59 -6.86 15.03
CA MET A 1 -1.56 -6.29 14.07
C MET A 1 -1.02 -6.52 12.66
N LEU A 2 -1.60 -7.45 11.92
CA LEU A 2 -1.26 -7.66 10.52
C LEU A 2 -2.07 -6.64 9.71
N SER A 3 -1.43 -5.54 9.35
CA SER A 3 -2.01 -4.57 8.43
C SER A 3 -2.03 -5.18 7.03
N CYS A 4 -3.19 -5.23 6.39
CA CYS A 4 -3.29 -5.45 4.95
C CYS A 4 -2.85 -4.16 4.22
N ALA A 5 -1.68 -3.67 4.55
CA ALA A 5 -1.10 -2.51 3.93
C ALA A 5 -0.78 -2.84 2.47
N GLY A 6 -1.17 -1.98 1.57
CA GLY A 6 -0.70 -2.03 0.18
C GLY A 6 0.82 -2.21 0.17
N ALA A 7 1.34 -2.94 -0.80
CA ALA A 7 2.77 -3.11 -0.92
C ALA A 7 3.45 -1.74 -1.07
N TYR A 8 4.51 -1.52 -0.33
CA TYR A 8 5.36 -0.33 -0.44
C TYR A 8 6.67 -0.73 -1.08
N VAL A 9 7.24 0.16 -1.86
CA VAL A 9 8.51 -0.04 -2.55
C VAL A 9 9.44 1.14 -2.27
N SER A 10 10.72 0.86 -2.18
CA SER A 10 11.75 1.88 -2.02
C SER A 10 12.29 2.29 -3.39
N GLY A 11 12.51 3.58 -3.58
CA GLY A 11 13.26 4.10 -4.71
C GLY A 11 14.73 3.72 -4.65
N ALA A 12 15.48 4.03 -5.69
CA ALA A 12 16.93 3.86 -5.66
C ALA A 12 17.57 4.84 -4.68
N ALA A 13 18.65 4.43 -4.03
CA ALA A 13 19.45 5.31 -3.19
C ALA A 13 19.95 6.49 -4.02
N GLY A 14 19.88 7.69 -3.48
CA GLY A 14 20.24 8.91 -4.20
C GLY A 14 19.19 9.42 -5.18
N SER A 15 18.08 8.73 -5.34
CA SER A 15 16.99 9.17 -6.23
C SER A 15 15.89 9.90 -5.45
N ASN A 16 15.36 10.95 -6.08
CA ASN A 16 14.14 11.64 -5.61
C ASN A 16 12.89 11.11 -6.33
N GLU A 17 12.98 10.02 -7.06
CA GLU A 17 11.87 9.49 -7.86
C GLU A 17 11.43 8.10 -7.40
N CYS A 18 10.13 7.84 -7.53
CA CYS A 18 9.57 6.52 -7.31
C CYS A 18 9.91 5.57 -8.45
N PRO A 19 10.10 4.27 -8.18
CA PRO A 19 10.24 3.26 -9.24
C PRO A 19 9.03 3.25 -10.18
N ALA A 20 9.27 2.84 -11.43
CA ALA A 20 8.20 2.67 -12.42
C ALA A 20 7.08 1.76 -11.86
N GLY A 21 5.83 2.14 -12.10
CA GLY A 21 4.68 1.40 -11.59
C GLY A 21 4.38 1.62 -10.10
N SER A 22 4.98 2.61 -9.47
CA SER A 22 4.65 3.01 -8.11
C SER A 22 4.33 4.51 -8.04
N THR A 23 3.74 4.92 -6.93
CA THR A 23 3.27 6.30 -6.76
C THR A 23 3.88 6.92 -5.51
N ARG A 24 4.27 8.18 -5.60
CA ARG A 24 4.79 8.94 -4.46
C ARG A 24 3.72 9.08 -3.37
N ILE A 25 4.11 8.84 -2.14
CA ILE A 25 3.26 9.09 -0.98
C ILE A 25 3.36 10.58 -0.63
N ALA A 26 2.31 11.33 -0.99
CA ALA A 26 2.25 12.78 -0.83
C ALA A 26 1.48 13.23 0.44
N ASN A 27 1.13 12.29 1.32
CA ASN A 27 0.36 12.54 2.53
C ASN A 27 1.14 12.08 3.76
N GLN A 28 1.23 12.94 4.77
CA GLN A 28 1.95 12.67 6.01
C GLN A 28 1.43 11.44 6.75
N ALA A 29 0.10 11.29 6.86
CA ALA A 29 -0.50 10.14 7.55
C ALA A 29 -0.23 8.84 6.79
N ALA A 30 -0.33 8.85 5.47
CA ALA A 30 -0.01 7.72 4.62
C ALA A 30 1.48 7.35 4.70
N CYS A 31 2.39 8.34 4.78
CA CYS A 31 3.82 8.11 4.98
C CYS A 31 4.11 7.42 6.30
N ARG A 32 3.47 7.85 7.40
CA ARG A 32 3.64 7.21 8.71
C ARG A 32 3.16 5.76 8.69
N THR A 33 2.03 5.49 8.05
CA THR A 33 1.51 4.12 7.86
C THR A 33 2.46 3.28 7.02
N ALA A 34 2.97 3.84 5.91
CA ALA A 34 3.91 3.16 5.03
C ALA A 34 5.23 2.84 5.73
N ALA A 35 5.78 3.80 6.48
CA ALA A 35 6.99 3.62 7.27
C ALA A 35 6.84 2.47 8.27
N THR A 36 5.77 2.46 9.05
CA THR A 36 5.49 1.39 10.01
C THR A 36 5.33 0.03 9.31
N ALA A 37 4.58 -0.02 8.20
CA ALA A 37 4.38 -1.25 7.44
C ALA A 37 5.67 -1.78 6.80
N ALA A 38 6.59 -0.87 6.41
CA ALA A 38 7.90 -1.20 5.87
C ALA A 38 8.96 -1.50 6.97
N GLY A 39 8.57 -1.51 8.25
CA GLY A 39 9.48 -1.75 9.37
C GLY A 39 10.48 -0.62 9.61
N LYS A 40 10.14 0.61 9.24
CA LYS A 40 10.97 1.80 9.45
C LYS A 40 10.60 2.47 10.77
N LEU A 41 11.59 3.10 11.40
CA LEU A 41 11.35 3.98 12.54
C LEU A 41 10.72 5.29 12.07
N VAL A 42 9.96 5.94 12.92
CA VAL A 42 9.36 7.25 12.61
C VAL A 42 10.22 8.33 13.25
N GLY A 43 10.74 9.23 12.43
CA GLY A 43 11.61 10.32 12.86
C GLY A 43 10.94 11.31 13.82
N SER A 44 11.76 12.04 14.56
CA SER A 44 11.30 13.12 15.43
C SER A 44 12.27 14.32 15.30
N PRO A 45 11.85 15.41 14.65
CA PRO A 45 10.55 15.65 14.00
C PRO A 45 10.34 14.75 12.79
N PHE A 46 9.08 14.35 12.54
CA PHE A 46 8.74 13.50 11.41
C PHE A 46 8.53 14.28 10.11
N VAL A 47 8.07 15.51 10.23
CA VAL A 47 7.73 16.39 9.10
C VAL A 47 8.74 17.50 8.99
N GLU A 48 9.22 17.71 7.78
CA GLU A 48 10.15 18.78 7.45
C GLU A 48 9.78 19.46 6.13
N THR A 49 10.48 20.53 5.79
CA THR A 49 10.35 21.24 4.52
C THR A 49 11.75 21.66 4.09
N GLU A 50 12.47 20.72 3.47
CA GLU A 50 13.89 20.88 3.13
C GLU A 50 14.12 20.51 1.65
N SER A 51 14.65 21.45 0.89
CA SER A 51 14.95 21.21 -0.53
C SER A 51 16.12 20.26 -0.75
N ALA A 52 16.95 20.04 0.26
CA ALA A 52 18.11 19.16 0.19
C ALA A 52 17.78 17.67 0.37
N TYR A 53 16.58 17.31 0.79
CA TYR A 53 16.14 15.94 1.00
C TYR A 53 15.06 15.50 0.03
N PRO A 54 14.84 14.18 -0.16
CA PRO A 54 13.83 13.69 -1.07
C PRO A 54 12.43 14.19 -0.70
N ARG A 55 11.65 14.51 -1.71
CA ARG A 55 10.28 14.99 -1.58
C ARG A 55 9.35 13.86 -1.16
N GLY A 56 8.38 14.17 -0.30
CA GLY A 56 7.34 13.24 0.15
C GLY A 56 7.84 12.28 1.24
N CYS A 57 7.44 11.03 1.17
CA CYS A 57 7.85 10.01 2.12
C CYS A 57 9.22 9.44 1.75
N TYR A 58 10.17 9.48 2.67
CA TYR A 58 11.50 8.93 2.47
C TYR A 58 12.08 8.40 3.78
N TYR A 59 13.17 7.68 3.72
CA TYR A 59 13.87 7.20 4.91
C TYR A 59 15.38 7.21 4.72
N SER A 60 16.09 7.35 5.85
CA SER A 60 17.54 7.21 5.94
C SER A 60 17.91 5.72 5.90
N ILE A 61 18.90 5.39 5.08
CA ILE A 61 19.41 4.02 4.95
C ILE A 61 20.22 3.63 6.18
N SER A 62 20.96 4.58 6.76
CA SER A 62 21.91 4.34 7.85
C SER A 62 21.22 4.01 9.17
N ASP A 63 20.14 4.72 9.50
CA ASP A 63 19.43 4.57 10.79
C ASP A 63 18.01 4.03 10.66
N ASN A 64 17.60 3.70 9.42
CA ASN A 64 16.30 3.13 9.10
C ASN A 64 15.11 4.00 9.56
N THR A 65 15.30 5.32 9.62
CA THR A 65 14.33 6.29 10.12
C THR A 65 13.63 7.00 8.97
N ALA A 66 12.30 7.02 8.99
CA ALA A 66 11.47 7.64 7.98
C ALA A 66 11.03 9.04 8.36
N TYR A 67 10.91 9.89 7.33
CA TYR A 67 10.53 11.29 7.40
C TYR A 67 9.52 11.63 6.32
N PHE A 68 8.86 12.76 6.46
CA PHE A 68 7.96 13.31 5.45
C PHE A 68 8.38 14.74 5.09
N ASN A 69 8.86 14.93 3.87
CA ASN A 69 9.28 16.23 3.38
C ASN A 69 8.16 16.89 2.56
N ARG A 70 7.76 18.10 2.99
CA ARG A 70 6.73 18.93 2.34
C ARG A 70 7.27 19.77 1.19
N ASP A 71 8.57 19.81 0.99
CA ASP A 71 9.16 20.57 -0.12
C ASP A 71 8.57 20.10 -1.45
N ALA A 72 8.29 21.06 -2.35
CA ALA A 72 7.62 20.77 -3.61
C ALA A 72 8.54 20.08 -4.63
N VAL A 73 9.84 20.27 -4.50
CA VAL A 73 10.86 19.77 -5.42
C VAL A 73 11.69 18.65 -4.79
N GLY A 74 12.36 18.94 -3.67
CA GLY A 74 13.29 18.03 -3.01
C GLY A 74 14.51 17.68 -3.86
N ALA A 75 15.40 16.87 -3.31
CA ALA A 75 16.60 16.38 -3.98
C ALA A 75 16.90 14.92 -3.63
N GLY A 76 17.54 14.20 -4.56
CA GLY A 76 18.08 12.88 -4.28
C GLY A 76 19.38 12.98 -3.49
N VAL A 77 19.51 12.18 -2.42
CA VAL A 77 20.70 12.11 -1.58
C VAL A 77 21.08 10.64 -1.38
N SER A 78 22.34 10.30 -1.53
CA SER A 78 22.85 8.92 -1.55
C SER A 78 22.45 8.07 -0.36
N ASP A 79 22.32 8.70 0.82
CA ASP A 79 21.98 8.01 2.07
C ASP A 79 20.48 7.89 2.34
N TYR A 80 19.65 8.34 1.39
CA TYR A 80 18.20 8.33 1.52
C TYR A 80 17.52 7.62 0.34
N GLN A 81 16.38 7.03 0.63
CA GLN A 81 15.51 6.41 -0.36
C GLN A 81 14.07 6.90 -0.19
N VAL A 82 13.40 7.23 -1.30
CA VAL A 82 11.97 7.51 -1.28
C VAL A 82 11.18 6.25 -0.96
N LEU A 83 10.12 6.38 -0.18
CA LEU A 83 9.16 5.31 0.09
C LEU A 83 7.90 5.60 -0.71
N CYS A 84 7.52 4.65 -1.56
CA CYS A 84 6.44 4.80 -2.51
C CYS A 84 5.37 3.72 -2.33
N ALA A 85 4.14 4.04 -2.67
CA ALA A 85 3.07 3.05 -2.75
C ALA A 85 3.22 2.26 -4.06
N ALA A 86 3.31 0.94 -3.99
CA ALA A 86 3.27 0.11 -5.19
C ALA A 86 1.91 0.30 -5.88
N ALA A 87 1.89 0.32 -7.20
CA ALA A 87 0.64 0.29 -7.93
C ALA A 87 -0.15 -0.97 -7.54
N ALA A 88 -1.44 -0.79 -7.28
CA ALA A 88 -2.32 -1.93 -7.11
C ALA A 88 -2.27 -2.77 -8.38
N THR A 89 -1.77 -3.99 -8.30
CA THR A 89 -1.82 -4.93 -9.41
C THR A 89 -3.29 -5.29 -9.63
N THR A 90 -3.89 -4.67 -10.63
CA THR A 90 -5.25 -5.00 -11.07
C THR A 90 -5.24 -6.46 -11.49
N GLY A 91 -5.78 -7.35 -10.63
CA GLY A 91 -5.92 -8.76 -10.95
C GLY A 91 -5.29 -9.78 -9.99
N ALA A 92 -4.44 -9.38 -9.07
CA ALA A 92 -4.00 -10.31 -8.02
C ALA A 92 -5.04 -10.35 -6.89
N PRO A 93 -5.62 -11.53 -6.58
CA PRO A 93 -6.50 -11.64 -5.42
C PRO A 93 -5.68 -11.30 -4.15
N PRO A 94 -6.29 -10.61 -3.17
CA PRO A 94 -5.62 -10.34 -1.91
C PRO A 94 -5.15 -11.66 -1.30
N PRO A 95 -3.98 -11.68 -0.65
CA PRO A 95 -3.49 -12.89 -0.02
C PRO A 95 -4.57 -13.43 0.92
N ARG A 96 -4.86 -14.71 0.84
CA ARG A 96 -5.99 -15.39 1.55
C ARG A 96 -6.04 -15.09 3.05
N ARG A 97 -4.94 -14.63 3.64
CA ARG A 97 -4.87 -14.21 5.05
C ARG A 97 -5.56 -12.87 5.32
N CYS A 98 -5.62 -11.95 4.34
CA CYS A 98 -6.34 -10.70 4.50
C CYS A 98 -7.86 -10.85 4.39
N ALA A 99 -8.34 -11.78 3.56
CA ALA A 99 -9.77 -12.07 3.43
C ALA A 99 -10.40 -12.65 4.72
N ARG A 100 -9.63 -13.37 5.54
CA ARG A 100 -10.12 -13.90 6.83
C ARG A 100 -10.21 -12.86 7.94
N LEU A 101 -9.43 -11.77 7.86
CA LEU A 101 -9.47 -10.72 8.87
C LEU A 101 -10.63 -9.74 8.68
N CYS A 102 -11.10 -9.54 7.44
CA CYS A 102 -12.30 -8.75 7.16
C CYS A 102 -13.57 -9.42 7.71
N ALA A 103 -13.61 -10.76 7.84
CA ALA A 103 -14.75 -11.47 8.38
C ALA A 103 -14.90 -11.33 9.92
N LEU A 104 -13.90 -10.82 10.62
CA LEU A 104 -13.89 -10.65 12.09
C LEU A 104 -13.92 -9.19 12.55
N ALA A 105 -13.80 -8.23 11.64
CA ALA A 105 -13.85 -6.81 11.97
C ALA A 105 -15.23 -6.23 11.65
N TRP A 106 -16.02 -5.98 12.68
CA TRP A 106 -17.36 -5.38 12.64
C TRP A 106 -17.31 -3.87 12.32
N SER A 107 -16.57 -3.45 11.31
CA SER A 107 -16.61 -2.07 10.82
C SER A 107 -16.74 -2.06 9.31
N ALA A 108 -17.95 -1.75 8.85
CA ALA A 108 -18.35 -1.71 7.44
C ALA A 108 -17.58 -0.71 6.57
N ALA A 109 -16.81 0.19 7.18
CA ALA A 109 -16.11 1.26 6.45
C ALA A 109 -14.77 0.81 5.80
N GLN A 110 -14.22 -0.33 6.18
CA GLN A 110 -12.92 -0.81 5.66
C GLN A 110 -13.01 -1.95 4.65
N CYS A 111 -14.19 -2.50 4.44
CA CYS A 111 -14.44 -3.56 3.45
C CYS A 111 -15.01 -3.05 2.13
N MET A 112 -15.34 -1.76 2.00
CA MET A 112 -16.00 -1.23 0.81
C MET A 112 -15.13 -1.16 -0.46
N PHE A 113 -13.87 -1.56 -0.40
CA PHE A 113 -12.99 -1.60 -1.57
C PHE A 113 -12.74 -3.01 -2.12
N SER A 114 -13.34 -4.06 -1.56
CA SER A 114 -13.06 -5.45 -1.97
C SER A 114 -14.19 -6.18 -2.69
N ASP A 115 -15.42 -5.63 -2.77
CA ASP A 115 -16.57 -6.42 -3.23
C ASP A 115 -17.14 -6.07 -4.61
N ALA A 116 -16.46 -5.25 -5.42
CA ALA A 116 -17.00 -4.88 -6.73
C ALA A 116 -16.81 -5.94 -7.84
N HIS A 117 -16.13 -7.05 -7.61
CA HIS A 117 -15.80 -7.99 -8.69
C HIS A 117 -16.03 -9.49 -8.44
N VAL A 118 -16.74 -9.91 -7.41
CA VAL A 118 -16.99 -11.36 -7.17
C VAL A 118 -18.44 -11.80 -7.30
N SER A 119 -19.31 -11.03 -7.90
CA SER A 119 -20.75 -11.39 -7.98
C SER A 119 -21.28 -11.65 -9.38
N HIS A 120 -20.55 -12.27 -10.30
CA HIS A 120 -21.18 -12.74 -11.55
C HIS A 120 -20.65 -14.04 -12.15
N ALA A 121 -20.13 -14.95 -11.37
CA ALA A 121 -19.80 -16.27 -11.92
C ALA A 121 -20.09 -17.39 -10.91
N ARG A 122 -21.33 -17.75 -10.71
CA ARG A 122 -21.82 -19.09 -10.38
C ARG A 122 -23.27 -19.12 -9.93
N VAL A 123 -24.17 -18.89 -10.84
CA VAL A 123 -25.52 -19.47 -10.76
C VAL A 123 -25.90 -19.93 -12.18
N ARG A 124 -25.33 -21.02 -12.60
CA ARG A 124 -25.87 -21.89 -13.65
C ARG A 124 -25.19 -23.24 -13.52
N ASP A 125 -25.81 -24.10 -12.76
CA ASP A 125 -25.89 -25.52 -13.00
C ASP A 125 -26.48 -26.21 -11.76
N ARG A 126 -27.76 -26.36 -11.74
CA ARG A 126 -28.51 -27.46 -11.14
C ARG A 126 -29.99 -27.29 -11.41
N VAL A 127 -30.36 -27.53 -12.64
CA VAL A 127 -31.74 -28.02 -12.90
C VAL A 127 -31.60 -29.46 -13.33
N GLY A 128 -31.77 -30.34 -12.36
CA GLY A 128 -31.84 -31.77 -12.58
C GLY A 128 -33.03 -32.12 -13.43
N VAL A 129 -32.77 -32.81 -14.53
CA VAL A 129 -33.77 -33.47 -15.35
C VAL A 129 -34.26 -34.70 -14.59
N ALA A 130 -35.45 -34.65 -14.05
CA ALA A 130 -36.19 -35.84 -13.64
C ALA A 130 -36.82 -36.47 -14.84
N ALA A 131 -36.30 -37.61 -15.23
CA ALA A 131 -36.87 -38.44 -16.26
C ALA A 131 -38.15 -39.08 -15.74
N LEU A 132 -39.27 -38.81 -16.39
CA LEU A 132 -40.49 -39.59 -16.31
C LEU A 132 -40.39 -40.78 -17.27
N ARG A 133 -40.41 -41.97 -16.70
CA ARG A 133 -40.76 -43.21 -17.41
C ARG A 133 -42.27 -43.41 -17.33
N GLN A 134 -42.87 -43.55 -18.47
CA GLN A 134 -43.90 -44.54 -18.77
C GLN A 134 -43.82 -44.88 -20.24
#